data_0e5b5157da674af262e3108b17140b39
#
_entry.id   0e5b5157da674af262e3108b17140b39
#
_cell.length_a   1.000
_cell.length_b   1.000
_cell.length_c   1.000
_cell.angle_alpha   90.00
_cell.angle_beta   90.00
_cell.angle_gamma   90.00
#
_symmetry.space_group_name_H-M   'P 1'
#
loop_
_entity.id
_entity.type
_entity.pdbx_description
1 polymer ?
#
loop_
_entity_poly.entity_id
_entity_poly.type
_entity_poly.pdbx_seq_one_letter_code
_entity_poly.pdbx_strand_id
1 'polypeptide(L)'
;MTVDVRDLLQRYFNALNDRDIRACLALVSDELVLEPNQGFAEQGRDAFAGFLERHLHCYREVIEPLVMLVAPEGRHAACEYRVTGEYLATDDGLPEACGQRYEMRVGAFFEIHNGLISRISLHFNLPDWLTQVDD
;
A
#
# COMPACT_ATOMS: atom_id res chain seq x y z
N MET A 1 -0.30 21.87 -16.28
CA MET A 1 0.86 21.57 -15.40
C MET A 1 0.90 20.06 -15.17
N THR A 2 2.02 19.45 -15.47
CA THR A 2 2.18 18.00 -15.33
C THR A 2 2.61 17.67 -13.89
N VAL A 3 1.95 16.69 -13.29
CA VAL A 3 2.35 16.20 -11.98
C VAL A 3 3.59 15.32 -12.13
N ASP A 4 4.56 15.51 -11.26
CA ASP A 4 5.70 14.61 -11.18
C ASP A 4 5.25 13.34 -10.47
N VAL A 5 5.14 12.24 -11.22
CA VAL A 5 4.63 10.96 -10.71
C VAL A 5 5.55 10.39 -9.65
N ARG A 6 6.87 10.53 -9.80
CA ARG A 6 7.81 10.06 -8.77
C ARG A 6 7.61 10.79 -7.46
N ASP A 7 7.42 12.11 -7.53
CA ASP A 7 7.14 12.92 -6.35
C ASP A 7 5.82 12.52 -5.71
N LEU A 8 4.78 12.33 -6.51
CA LEU A 8 3.47 11.90 -6.03
C LEU A 8 3.58 10.57 -5.25
N LEU A 9 4.26 9.58 -5.83
CA LEU A 9 4.40 8.27 -5.20
C LEU A 9 5.29 8.35 -3.95
N GLN A 10 6.35 9.16 -3.98
CA GLN A 10 7.20 9.33 -2.80
C GLN A 10 6.40 9.96 -1.65
N ARG A 11 5.57 10.94 -1.95
CA ARG A 11 4.69 11.55 -0.96
C ARG A 11 3.69 10.54 -0.39
N TYR A 12 3.19 9.65 -1.25
CA TYR A 12 2.29 8.58 -0.82
C TYR A 12 2.99 7.62 0.17
N PHE A 13 4.20 7.16 -0.17
CA PHE A 13 4.94 6.28 0.73
C PHE A 13 5.32 6.99 2.04
N ASN A 14 5.68 8.26 1.96
CA ASN A 14 5.97 9.06 3.16
C ASN A 14 4.73 9.14 4.06
N ALA A 15 3.55 9.36 3.48
CA ALA A 15 2.31 9.43 4.24
C ALA A 15 1.99 8.09 4.91
N LEU A 16 2.22 6.96 4.22
CA LEU A 16 2.05 5.64 4.81
C LEU A 16 3.00 5.44 5.99
N ASN A 17 4.26 5.81 5.83
CA ASN A 17 5.26 5.68 6.91
C ASN A 17 4.96 6.58 8.09
N ASP A 18 4.36 7.74 7.85
CA ASP A 18 3.92 8.66 8.90
C ASP A 18 2.61 8.21 9.54
N ARG A 19 2.00 7.15 9.03
CA ARG A 19 0.71 6.63 9.48
C ARG A 19 -0.38 7.69 9.43
N ASP A 20 -0.30 8.56 8.41
CA ASP A 20 -1.18 9.71 8.22
C ASP A 20 -2.23 9.40 7.15
N ILE A 21 -3.39 8.94 7.59
CA ILE A 21 -4.47 8.53 6.68
C ILE A 21 -4.94 9.72 5.83
N ARG A 22 -5.09 10.89 6.43
CA ARG A 22 -5.56 12.08 5.70
C ARG A 22 -4.60 12.45 4.58
N ALA A 23 -3.30 12.38 4.84
CA ALA A 23 -2.30 12.65 3.82
C ALA A 23 -2.36 11.63 2.68
N CYS A 24 -2.58 10.35 3.01
CA CYS A 24 -2.76 9.31 1.98
C CYS A 24 -4.00 9.60 1.12
N LEU A 25 -5.11 9.94 1.76
CA LEU A 25 -6.37 10.19 1.05
C LEU A 25 -6.29 11.41 0.14
N ALA A 26 -5.49 12.41 0.50
CA ALA A 26 -5.31 13.60 -0.31
C ALA A 26 -4.59 13.31 -1.63
N LEU A 27 -3.93 12.19 -1.77
CA LEU A 27 -3.14 11.82 -2.95
C LEU A 27 -3.88 10.89 -3.89
N VAL A 28 -5.08 10.41 -3.52
CA VAL A 28 -5.84 9.45 -4.31
C VAL A 28 -7.14 10.08 -4.83
N SER A 29 -7.65 9.54 -5.95
CA SER A 29 -8.89 10.03 -6.53
C SER A 29 -10.10 9.52 -5.75
N ASP A 30 -11.25 10.20 -5.91
CA ASP A 30 -12.51 9.77 -5.31
C ASP A 30 -12.92 8.36 -5.73
N GLU A 31 -12.49 7.96 -6.93
CA GLU A 31 -12.87 6.68 -7.55
C GLU A 31 -11.74 5.67 -7.52
N LEU A 32 -10.82 5.81 -6.58
CA LEU A 32 -9.68 4.89 -6.43
C LEU A 32 -10.13 3.43 -6.47
N VAL A 33 -9.40 2.61 -7.23
CA VAL A 33 -9.54 1.16 -7.18
C VAL A 33 -8.33 0.59 -6.43
N LEU A 34 -8.60 -0.14 -5.36
CA LEU A 34 -7.58 -0.80 -4.56
C LEU A 34 -7.69 -2.31 -4.73
N GLU A 35 -6.60 -2.95 -5.12
CA GLU A 35 -6.51 -4.40 -5.21
C GLU A 35 -5.46 -4.89 -4.21
N PRO A 36 -5.87 -5.26 -2.98
CA PRO A 36 -4.92 -5.75 -1.98
C PRO A 36 -4.50 -7.18 -2.30
N ASN A 37 -3.37 -7.38 -2.90
CA ASN A 37 -2.78 -8.67 -3.23
C ASN A 37 -3.59 -9.51 -4.24
N GLN A 38 -3.99 -8.90 -5.35
CA GLN A 38 -4.76 -9.51 -6.43
C GLN A 38 -6.11 -10.08 -5.96
N GLY A 39 -7.07 -10.05 -6.78
CA GLY A 39 -8.37 -10.63 -6.51
C GLY A 39 -9.39 -9.59 -6.16
N PHE A 40 -9.79 -9.53 -4.90
CA PHE A 40 -10.89 -8.69 -4.48
C PHE A 40 -10.53 -7.21 -4.56
N ALA A 41 -11.27 -6.46 -5.39
CA ALA A 41 -11.05 -5.02 -5.54
C ALA A 41 -12.04 -4.24 -4.69
N GLU A 42 -11.54 -3.20 -4.03
CA GLU A 42 -12.36 -2.23 -3.32
C GLU A 42 -12.33 -0.92 -4.08
N GLN A 43 -13.44 -0.21 -4.12
CA GLN A 43 -13.56 1.01 -4.89
C GLN A 43 -14.01 2.17 -4.03
N GLY A 44 -13.37 3.32 -4.25
CA GLY A 44 -13.71 4.58 -3.63
C GLY A 44 -12.78 4.97 -2.50
N ARG A 45 -12.72 6.29 -2.25
CA ARG A 45 -11.87 6.85 -1.21
C ARG A 45 -12.28 6.38 0.19
N ASP A 46 -13.58 6.25 0.43
CA ASP A 46 -14.08 5.79 1.73
C ASP A 46 -13.68 4.35 2.02
N ALA A 47 -13.76 3.47 1.01
CA ALA A 47 -13.31 2.09 1.16
C ALA A 47 -11.81 2.03 1.45
N PHE A 48 -11.04 2.89 0.78
CA PHE A 48 -9.60 2.99 1.01
C PHE A 48 -9.29 3.48 2.43
N ALA A 49 -10.06 4.46 2.92
CA ALA A 49 -9.89 4.94 4.30
C ALA A 49 -10.12 3.81 5.30
N GLY A 50 -11.19 3.03 5.11
CA GLY A 50 -11.47 1.88 5.96
C GLY A 50 -10.36 0.83 5.91
N PHE A 51 -9.83 0.56 4.73
CA PHE A 51 -8.69 -0.34 4.56
C PHE A 51 -7.47 0.16 5.33
N LEU A 52 -7.14 1.46 5.21
CA LEU A 52 -6.00 2.04 5.90
C LEU A 52 -6.17 2.00 7.42
N GLU A 53 -7.38 2.30 7.92
CA GLU A 53 -7.66 2.25 9.36
C GLU A 53 -7.40 0.84 9.90
N ARG A 54 -7.93 -0.19 9.23
CA ARG A 54 -7.72 -1.58 9.64
C ARG A 54 -6.25 -1.97 9.52
N HIS A 55 -5.62 -1.59 8.40
CA HIS A 55 -4.22 -1.94 8.17
C HIS A 55 -3.30 -1.32 9.22
N LEU A 56 -3.49 -0.06 9.54
CA LEU A 56 -2.67 0.62 10.54
C LEU A 56 -2.95 0.11 11.95
N HIS A 57 -4.16 -0.38 12.21
CA HIS A 57 -4.49 -0.98 13.50
C HIS A 57 -3.81 -2.34 13.68
N CYS A 58 -3.80 -3.16 12.63
CA CYS A 58 -3.27 -4.52 12.70
C CYS A 58 -1.76 -4.60 12.51
N TYR A 59 -1.19 -3.68 11.77
CA TYR A 59 0.22 -3.74 11.37
C TYR A 59 0.93 -2.42 11.63
N ARG A 60 2.18 -2.54 12.07
CA ARG A 60 3.09 -1.40 12.10
C ARG A 60 4.20 -1.66 11.09
N GLU A 61 4.22 -0.91 10.01
CA GLU A 61 5.13 -1.16 8.90
C GLU A 61 5.97 0.05 8.57
N VAL A 62 7.22 -0.21 8.19
CA VAL A 62 8.10 0.78 7.57
C VAL A 62 8.32 0.34 6.14
N ILE A 63 8.05 1.24 5.21
CA ILE A 63 8.17 1.00 3.76
C ILE A 63 9.41 1.69 3.26
N GLU A 64 10.26 0.93 2.57
CA GLU A 64 11.47 1.45 1.91
C GLU A 64 11.35 1.20 0.41
N PRO A 65 11.07 2.25 -0.40
CA PRO A 65 11.05 2.09 -1.85
C PRO A 65 12.43 1.67 -2.36
N LEU A 66 12.47 0.63 -3.19
CA LEU A 66 13.70 0.10 -3.76
C LEU A 66 13.84 0.47 -5.23
N VAL A 67 12.78 0.30 -6.02
CA VAL A 67 12.76 0.61 -7.45
C VAL A 67 11.43 1.29 -7.76
N MET A 68 11.51 2.39 -8.50
CA MET A 68 10.32 3.10 -8.95
C MET A 68 10.43 3.34 -10.45
N LEU A 69 9.50 2.79 -11.21
CA LEU A 69 9.44 2.89 -12.66
C LEU A 69 8.20 3.68 -13.05
N VAL A 70 8.39 4.69 -13.91
CA VAL A 70 7.28 5.51 -14.39
C VAL A 70 7.22 5.40 -15.90
N ALA A 71 6.04 5.06 -16.43
CA ALA A 71 5.84 4.99 -17.85
C ALA A 71 5.97 6.38 -18.48
N PRO A 72 6.45 6.47 -19.73
CA PRO A 72 6.71 7.77 -20.37
C PRO A 72 5.51 8.71 -20.44
N GLU A 73 4.30 8.17 -20.57
CA GLU A 73 3.08 8.98 -20.63
C GLU A 73 2.63 9.51 -19.24
N GLY A 74 3.26 9.04 -18.15
CA GLY A 74 2.97 9.53 -16.80
C GLY A 74 1.66 9.07 -16.22
N ARG A 75 1.04 8.00 -16.75
CA ARG A 75 -0.24 7.49 -16.25
C ARG A 75 -0.14 6.15 -15.58
N HIS A 76 1.01 5.49 -15.68
CA HIS A 76 1.26 4.19 -15.07
C HIS A 76 2.61 4.21 -14.39
N ALA A 77 2.69 3.52 -13.26
CA ALA A 77 3.96 3.36 -12.56
C ALA A 77 3.98 2.03 -11.83
N ALA A 78 5.17 1.55 -11.56
CA ALA A 78 5.38 0.35 -10.76
C ALA A 78 6.47 0.63 -9.74
N CYS A 79 6.34 0.02 -8.57
CA CYS A 79 7.31 0.19 -7.51
C CYS A 79 7.56 -1.14 -6.82
N GLU A 80 8.82 -1.45 -6.57
CA GLU A 80 9.20 -2.53 -5.67
C GLU A 80 9.68 -1.89 -4.37
N TYR A 81 9.17 -2.37 -3.24
CA TYR A 81 9.59 -1.84 -1.95
C TYR A 81 9.75 -2.95 -0.92
N ARG A 82 10.52 -2.65 0.12
CA ARG A 82 10.68 -3.54 1.26
C ARG A 82 9.76 -3.06 2.37
N VAL A 83 9.07 -4.02 2.98
CA VAL A 83 8.27 -3.79 4.18
C VAL A 83 8.93 -4.50 5.34
N THR A 84 9.18 -3.76 6.43
CA THR A 84 9.58 -4.32 7.71
C THR A 84 8.46 -4.02 8.67
N GLY A 85 7.87 -5.04 9.27
CA GLY A 85 6.66 -4.85 10.05
C GLY A 85 6.54 -5.66 11.32
N GLU A 86 5.52 -5.28 12.10
CA GLU A 86 5.09 -5.99 13.30
C GLU A 86 3.59 -6.23 13.19
N TYR A 87 3.17 -7.44 13.52
CA TYR A 87 1.76 -7.83 13.52
C TYR A 87 1.18 -7.60 14.90
N LEU A 88 0.41 -6.51 15.06
CA LEU A 88 -0.01 -5.98 16.36
C LEU A 88 -1.38 -6.48 16.82
N ALA A 89 -2.34 -6.57 15.92
CA ALA A 89 -3.70 -6.99 16.21
C ALA A 89 -4.15 -7.97 15.13
N THR A 90 -4.90 -8.99 15.53
CA THR A 90 -5.32 -10.05 14.62
C THR A 90 -6.22 -9.49 13.51
N ASP A 91 -5.81 -9.74 12.28
CA ASP A 91 -6.58 -9.39 11.08
C ASP A 91 -7.47 -10.56 10.71
N ASP A 92 -8.64 -10.29 10.17
CA ASP A 92 -9.67 -11.28 9.87
C ASP A 92 -9.15 -12.41 8.98
N GLY A 93 -9.35 -13.66 9.43
CA GLY A 93 -8.97 -14.83 8.67
C GLY A 93 -7.49 -15.17 8.70
N LEU A 94 -6.68 -14.42 9.46
CA LEU A 94 -5.24 -14.62 9.57
C LEU A 94 -4.86 -15.16 10.96
N PRO A 95 -3.63 -15.65 11.16
CA PRO A 95 -3.20 -16.15 12.46
C PRO A 95 -3.31 -15.10 13.54
N GLU A 96 -3.35 -15.54 14.80
CA GLU A 96 -3.42 -14.63 15.94
C GLU A 96 -2.18 -13.77 16.03
N ALA A 97 -2.39 -12.46 16.22
CA ALA A 97 -1.29 -11.51 16.34
C ALA A 97 -0.72 -11.52 17.76
N CYS A 98 0.61 -11.50 17.85
CA CYS A 98 1.33 -11.42 19.14
C CYS A 98 2.62 -10.60 18.99
N GLY A 99 2.64 -9.62 18.08
CA GLY A 99 3.81 -8.78 17.86
C GLY A 99 4.87 -9.41 16.97
N GLN A 100 4.52 -10.42 16.19
CA GLN A 100 5.46 -11.10 15.31
C GLN A 100 6.08 -10.09 14.32
N ARG A 101 7.38 -10.21 14.10
CA ARG A 101 8.09 -9.38 13.14
C ARG A 101 8.20 -10.10 11.82
N TYR A 102 8.15 -9.33 10.73
CA TYR A 102 8.27 -9.87 9.38
C TYR A 102 8.94 -8.87 8.46
N GLU A 103 9.45 -9.39 7.36
CA GLU A 103 10.04 -8.60 6.29
C GLU A 103 9.59 -9.18 4.96
N MET A 104 9.18 -8.31 4.03
CA MET A 104 8.72 -8.73 2.71
C MET A 104 9.17 -7.75 1.65
N ARG A 105 9.25 -8.24 0.42
CA ARG A 105 9.26 -7.38 -0.76
C ARG A 105 7.87 -7.37 -1.35
N VAL A 106 7.42 -6.18 -1.74
CA VAL A 106 6.09 -5.97 -2.32
C VAL A 106 6.25 -5.29 -3.65
N GLY A 107 5.48 -5.74 -4.64
CA GLY A 107 5.31 -5.03 -5.90
C GLY A 107 4.00 -4.28 -5.92
N ALA A 108 4.02 -3.05 -6.38
CA ALA A 108 2.82 -2.23 -6.49
C ALA A 108 2.72 -1.61 -7.87
N PHE A 109 1.52 -1.67 -8.44
CA PHE A 109 1.22 -1.01 -9.71
C PHE A 109 0.24 0.12 -9.46
N PHE A 110 0.50 1.26 -10.12
CA PHE A 110 -0.30 2.46 -9.93
C PHE A 110 -0.80 2.98 -11.26
N GLU A 111 -2.03 3.50 -11.26
CA GLU A 111 -2.53 4.33 -12.35
C GLU A 111 -2.74 5.74 -11.81
N ILE A 112 -2.40 6.74 -12.62
CA ILE A 112 -2.49 8.15 -12.25
C ILE A 112 -3.43 8.84 -13.23
N HIS A 113 -4.39 9.60 -12.70
CA HIS A 113 -5.34 10.35 -13.48
C HIS A 113 -5.57 11.70 -12.84
N ASN A 114 -5.47 12.77 -13.65
CA ASN A 114 -5.62 14.15 -13.15
C ASN A 114 -4.75 14.46 -11.93
N GLY A 115 -3.51 13.95 -11.93
CA GLY A 115 -2.57 14.24 -10.85
C GLY A 115 -2.81 13.48 -9.55
N LEU A 116 -3.74 12.53 -9.54
CA LEU A 116 -4.06 11.71 -8.36
C LEU A 116 -3.88 10.23 -8.69
N ILE A 117 -3.64 9.44 -7.65
CA ILE A 117 -3.56 7.98 -7.80
C ILE A 117 -4.98 7.45 -7.98
N SER A 118 -5.25 6.77 -9.10
CA SER A 118 -6.59 6.24 -9.42
C SER A 118 -6.67 4.72 -9.30
N ARG A 119 -5.54 4.02 -9.20
CA ARG A 119 -5.50 2.58 -8.95
C ARG A 119 -4.24 2.23 -8.19
N ILE A 120 -4.39 1.33 -7.21
CA ILE A 120 -3.27 0.74 -6.48
C ILE A 120 -3.49 -0.77 -6.51
N SER A 121 -2.55 -1.52 -7.08
CA SER A 121 -2.59 -2.97 -7.11
C SER A 121 -1.35 -3.51 -6.41
N LEU A 122 -1.55 -4.24 -5.32
CA LEU A 122 -0.46 -4.77 -4.51
C LEU A 122 -0.24 -6.25 -4.81
N HIS A 123 1.02 -6.68 -4.75
CA HIS A 123 1.41 -8.06 -4.99
C HIS A 123 2.48 -8.45 -4.00
N PHE A 124 2.15 -9.39 -3.13
CA PHE A 124 3.12 -9.92 -2.17
C PHE A 124 2.87 -11.40 -1.94
N ASN A 125 3.87 -12.07 -1.41
CA ASN A 125 3.82 -13.51 -1.17
C ASN A 125 3.17 -13.79 0.19
N LEU A 126 1.84 -13.97 0.19
CA LEU A 126 1.10 -14.26 1.41
C LEU A 126 1.57 -15.54 2.10
N PRO A 127 1.82 -16.67 1.40
CA PRO A 127 2.36 -17.87 2.06
C PRO A 127 3.66 -17.62 2.81
N ASP A 128 4.55 -16.80 2.26
CA ASP A 128 5.80 -16.45 2.94
C ASP A 128 5.52 -15.65 4.22
N TRP A 129 4.62 -14.66 4.14
CA TRP A 129 4.22 -13.89 5.33
C TRP A 129 3.62 -14.81 6.41
N LEU A 130 2.74 -15.73 5.99
CA LEU A 130 2.14 -16.69 6.93
C LEU A 130 3.20 -17.52 7.63
N THR A 131 4.23 -17.95 6.90
CA THR A 131 5.34 -18.71 7.49
C THR A 131 6.09 -17.88 8.54
N GLN A 132 6.28 -16.59 8.28
CA GLN A 132 7.01 -15.72 9.21
C GLN A 132 6.24 -15.42 10.51
N VAL A 133 4.90 -15.34 10.44
CA VAL A 133 4.08 -15.01 11.60
C VAL A 133 3.51 -16.23 12.31
N ASP A 134 3.63 -17.39 11.71
CA ASP A 134 3.18 -18.65 12.32
C ASP A 134 4.17 -19.08 13.42
N ASP A 135 3.63 -19.57 14.51
CA ASP A 135 4.44 -20.03 15.65
C ASP A 135 4.90 -21.47 15.48
#